data_1adf302d82aa8ab44749793f881b6764
#
_entry.id   1adf302d82aa8ab44749793f881b6764
#
_cell.length_a   1.000
_cell.length_b   1.000
_cell.length_c   1.000
_cell.angle_alpha   90.00
_cell.angle_beta   90.00
_cell.angle_gamma   90.00
#
_symmetry.space_group_name_H-M   'P 1'
#
loop_
_entity.id
_entity.type
_entity.pdbx_description
1 polymer ?
#
loop_
_entity_poly.entity_id
_entity_poly.type
_entity_poly.pdbx_seq_one_letter_code
_entity_poly.pdbx_strand_id
1 'polypeptide(L)'
;MHTLTRKEKPKESHMRIELTVNGAEYTLDIEPRTTLLDCLRDHLGLTGAHAGCEHGVCGACTVLVDGVAVRSCLMFTPQAEGAAITTIEGVTPGPGELSPVQDAFCETHGMQCGYCTPAMVLVAHALLADNPEPTREQIVEAISGNICRCTGYAQIVEAIALAAERIRGANRPPELRK
;
A
#
# COMPACT_ATOMS: atom_id res chain seq x y z
N MET A 1 5.09 43.99 -34.17
CA MET A 1 5.27 42.52 -34.20
C MET A 1 6.19 42.13 -33.07
N HIS A 2 5.64 41.68 -31.93
CA HIS A 2 6.44 41.17 -30.81
C HIS A 2 6.71 39.69 -31.06
N THR A 3 7.95 39.38 -31.41
CA THR A 3 8.42 38.00 -31.52
C THR A 3 8.55 37.42 -30.09
N LEU A 4 7.62 36.58 -29.70
CA LEU A 4 7.73 35.81 -28.48
C LEU A 4 8.85 34.78 -28.64
N THR A 5 10.02 35.10 -28.11
CA THR A 5 11.14 34.17 -27.98
C THR A 5 10.69 33.05 -27.04
N ARG A 6 10.59 31.84 -27.57
CA ARG A 6 10.33 30.60 -26.82
C ARG A 6 11.48 30.43 -25.81
N LYS A 7 11.23 30.74 -24.52
CA LYS A 7 12.20 30.45 -23.47
C LYS A 7 12.47 28.93 -23.49
N GLU A 8 13.74 28.56 -23.60
CA GLU A 8 14.16 27.17 -23.45
C GLU A 8 13.63 26.67 -22.11
N LYS A 9 12.98 25.50 -22.12
CA LYS A 9 12.60 24.83 -20.87
C LYS A 9 13.86 24.62 -20.04
N PRO A 10 13.82 24.89 -18.71
CA PRO A 10 14.94 24.56 -17.86
C PRO A 10 15.26 23.06 -18.03
N LYS A 11 16.53 22.74 -18.12
CA LYS A 11 17.01 21.35 -18.19
C LYS A 11 16.45 20.63 -16.97
N GLU A 12 15.59 19.64 -17.20
CA GLU A 12 15.03 18.80 -16.13
C GLU A 12 16.20 18.18 -15.37
N SER A 13 16.34 18.51 -14.09
CA SER A 13 17.39 17.92 -13.26
C SER A 13 16.94 16.53 -12.84
N HIS A 14 17.56 15.50 -13.39
CA HIS A 14 17.38 14.12 -12.96
C HIS A 14 18.37 13.82 -11.83
N MET A 15 18.00 12.88 -10.98
CA MET A 15 18.85 12.34 -9.93
C MET A 15 18.77 10.81 -9.93
N ARG A 16 19.90 10.19 -9.66
CA ARG A 16 19.99 8.75 -9.47
C ARG A 16 19.66 8.42 -8.02
N ILE A 17 18.74 7.48 -7.82
CA ILE A 17 18.33 7.00 -6.51
C ILE A 17 18.31 5.47 -6.47
N GLU A 18 18.41 4.92 -5.27
CA GLU A 18 18.32 3.48 -5.01
C GLU A 18 17.11 3.22 -4.10
N LEU A 19 16.25 2.30 -4.51
CA LEU A 19 15.05 1.90 -3.76
C LEU A 19 15.03 0.40 -3.56
N THR A 20 14.57 -0.03 -2.38
CA THR A 20 14.22 -1.42 -2.14
C THR A 20 12.69 -1.55 -2.14
N VAL A 21 12.13 -2.24 -3.13
CA VAL A 21 10.68 -2.43 -3.27
C VAL A 21 10.36 -3.91 -3.36
N ASN A 22 9.52 -4.39 -2.46
CA ASN A 22 9.14 -5.81 -2.34
C ASN A 22 10.35 -6.74 -2.26
N GLY A 23 11.41 -6.30 -1.58
CA GLY A 23 12.67 -7.03 -1.42
C GLY A 23 13.60 -7.01 -2.64
N ALA A 24 13.24 -6.34 -3.73
CA ALA A 24 14.09 -6.15 -4.90
C ALA A 24 14.72 -4.75 -4.89
N GLU A 25 15.99 -4.66 -5.31
CA GLU A 25 16.73 -3.40 -5.43
C GLU A 25 16.53 -2.80 -6.83
N TYR A 26 16.26 -1.50 -6.88
CA TYR A 26 16.08 -0.72 -8.11
C TYR A 26 16.98 0.51 -8.08
N THR A 27 17.67 0.75 -9.20
CA THR A 27 18.39 2.01 -9.44
C THR A 27 17.65 2.78 -10.52
N LEU A 28 17.19 3.98 -10.19
CA LEU A 28 16.35 4.81 -11.05
C LEU A 28 17.00 6.17 -11.31
N ASP A 29 16.72 6.73 -12.49
CA ASP A 29 17.07 8.11 -12.85
C ASP A 29 15.76 8.88 -13.01
N ILE A 30 15.42 9.72 -12.04
CA ILE A 30 14.11 10.36 -11.89
C ILE A 30 14.21 11.87 -11.67
N GLU A 31 13.13 12.57 -11.94
CA GLU A 31 13.00 13.95 -11.46
C GLU A 31 12.85 13.99 -9.94
N PRO A 32 13.52 14.91 -9.21
CA PRO A 32 13.44 15.01 -7.74
C PRO A 32 12.03 15.21 -7.18
N ARG A 33 11.11 15.72 -7.99
CA ARG A 33 9.71 15.95 -7.62
C ARG A 33 8.77 14.79 -7.94
N THR A 34 9.28 13.68 -8.48
CA THR A 34 8.49 12.47 -8.74
C THR A 34 7.94 11.94 -7.42
N THR A 35 6.61 11.77 -7.33
CA THR A 35 6.00 11.16 -6.16
C THR A 35 6.34 9.67 -6.09
N LEU A 36 6.33 9.10 -4.88
CA LEU A 36 6.53 7.66 -4.72
C LEU A 36 5.43 6.87 -5.46
N LEU A 37 4.21 7.41 -5.51
CA LEU A 37 3.10 6.82 -6.27
C LEU A 37 3.43 6.72 -7.76
N ASP A 38 3.85 7.83 -8.38
CA ASP A 38 4.20 7.85 -9.81
C ASP A 38 5.41 6.96 -10.09
N CYS A 39 6.40 6.97 -9.20
CA CYS A 39 7.57 6.11 -9.33
C CYS A 39 7.19 4.63 -9.35
N LEU A 40 6.37 4.18 -8.39
CA LEU A 40 5.92 2.79 -8.31
C LEU A 40 5.13 2.39 -9.55
N ARG A 41 4.21 3.25 -10.01
CA ARG A 41 3.32 2.93 -11.12
C ARG A 41 3.98 3.05 -12.49
N ASP A 42 4.68 4.17 -12.75
CA ASP A 42 5.11 4.54 -14.09
C ASP A 42 6.56 4.09 -14.38
N HIS A 43 7.41 4.04 -13.35
CA HIS A 43 8.80 3.58 -13.53
C HIS A 43 8.98 2.10 -13.20
N LEU A 44 8.26 1.56 -12.20
CA LEU A 44 8.39 0.16 -11.79
C LEU A 44 7.25 -0.74 -12.26
N GLY A 45 6.15 -0.19 -12.81
CA GLY A 45 5.00 -0.95 -13.27
C GLY A 45 4.17 -1.59 -12.15
N LEU A 46 4.39 -1.20 -10.89
CA LEU A 46 3.65 -1.68 -9.73
C LEU A 46 2.35 -0.88 -9.58
N THR A 47 1.32 -1.30 -10.28
CA THR A 47 0.06 -0.55 -10.43
C THR A 47 -0.96 -0.79 -9.33
N GLY A 48 -0.71 -1.67 -8.38
CA GLY A 48 -1.59 -1.97 -7.25
C GLY A 48 -1.75 -0.80 -6.26
N ALA A 49 -0.80 0.12 -6.18
CA ALA A 49 -1.01 1.41 -5.53
C ALA A 49 -1.83 2.31 -6.46
N HIS A 50 -3.09 2.63 -6.10
CA HIS A 50 -4.02 3.32 -6.98
C HIS A 50 -3.97 4.85 -6.83
N ALA A 51 -3.96 5.57 -7.96
CA ALA A 51 -4.02 7.02 -8.03
C ALA A 51 -5.49 7.49 -7.96
N GLY A 52 -5.99 7.81 -6.76
CA GLY A 52 -7.38 8.26 -6.58
C GLY A 52 -7.53 9.76 -6.48
N CYS A 53 -7.00 10.38 -5.43
CA CYS A 53 -7.17 11.82 -5.18
C CYS A 53 -5.89 12.64 -5.35
N GLU A 54 -4.71 12.01 -5.28
CA GLU A 54 -3.38 12.62 -5.40
C GLU A 54 -3.08 13.76 -4.41
N HIS A 55 -3.87 13.86 -3.34
CA HIS A 55 -3.70 14.86 -2.28
C HIS A 55 -3.92 14.29 -0.86
N GLY A 56 -3.74 12.96 -0.70
CA GLY A 56 -3.64 12.30 0.59
C GLY A 56 -4.95 11.92 1.28
N VAL A 57 -6.11 12.29 0.75
CA VAL A 57 -7.41 12.11 1.42
C VAL A 57 -7.95 10.68 1.31
N CYS A 58 -7.95 10.08 0.10
CA CYS A 58 -8.68 8.84 -0.15
C CYS A 58 -7.97 7.58 0.36
N GLY A 59 -6.65 7.60 0.52
CA GLY A 59 -5.86 6.46 0.97
C GLY A 59 -5.63 5.34 -0.04
N ALA A 60 -6.16 5.43 -1.27
CA ALA A 60 -6.03 4.37 -2.27
C ALA A 60 -4.57 4.08 -2.69
N CYS A 61 -3.68 5.05 -2.52
CA CYS A 61 -2.26 4.95 -2.81
C CYS A 61 -1.41 4.47 -1.62
N THR A 62 -2.01 3.94 -0.56
CA THR A 62 -1.26 3.48 0.61
C THR A 62 -0.29 2.38 0.23
N VAL A 63 0.96 2.53 0.67
CA VAL A 63 2.03 1.52 0.66
C VAL A 63 2.63 1.44 2.05
N LEU A 64 3.45 0.43 2.34
CA LEU A 64 4.23 0.38 3.57
C LEU A 64 5.64 0.88 3.29
N VAL A 65 6.15 1.75 4.14
CA VAL A 65 7.56 2.18 4.17
C VAL A 65 8.09 1.82 5.55
N ASP A 66 9.07 0.93 5.60
CA ASP A 66 9.56 0.32 6.83
C ASP A 66 8.44 -0.25 7.73
N GLY A 67 7.44 -0.86 7.10
CA GLY A 67 6.27 -1.44 7.77
C GLY A 67 5.17 -0.46 8.15
N VAL A 68 5.38 0.85 7.99
CA VAL A 68 4.39 1.89 8.32
C VAL A 68 3.56 2.27 7.10
N ALA A 69 2.23 2.32 7.26
CA ALA A 69 1.32 2.71 6.19
C ALA A 69 1.43 4.22 5.87
N VAL A 70 1.83 4.55 4.64
CA VAL A 70 2.00 5.93 4.16
C VAL A 70 1.22 6.18 2.88
N ARG A 71 0.92 7.46 2.62
CA ARG A 71 0.30 7.92 1.37
C ARG A 71 1.38 8.21 0.34
N SER A 72 1.61 7.29 -0.60
CA SER A 72 2.67 7.44 -1.60
C SER A 72 2.50 8.67 -2.51
N CYS A 73 1.29 9.19 -2.68
CA CYS A 73 1.05 10.44 -3.43
C CYS A 73 1.53 11.72 -2.71
N LEU A 74 1.84 11.65 -1.40
CA LEU A 74 2.35 12.77 -0.61
C LEU A 74 3.85 12.68 -0.30
N MET A 75 4.50 11.58 -0.66
CA MET A 75 5.91 11.35 -0.45
C MET A 75 6.65 11.52 -1.79
N PHE A 76 7.72 12.32 -1.82
CA PHE A 76 8.62 12.32 -2.97
C PHE A 76 9.51 11.08 -2.94
N THR A 77 9.78 10.52 -4.11
CA THR A 77 10.57 9.28 -4.23
C THR A 77 11.93 9.35 -3.51
N PRO A 78 12.69 10.47 -3.58
CA PRO A 78 13.97 10.57 -2.86
C PRO A 78 13.85 10.47 -1.33
N GLN A 79 12.67 10.73 -0.76
CA GLN A 79 12.46 10.59 0.68
C GLN A 79 12.37 9.13 1.14
N ALA A 80 12.16 8.20 0.20
CA ALA A 80 12.09 6.78 0.45
C ALA A 80 13.43 6.05 0.18
N GLU A 81 14.49 6.78 -0.17
CA GLU A 81 15.81 6.18 -0.39
C GLU A 81 16.32 5.52 0.89
N GLY A 82 16.78 4.28 0.77
CA GLY A 82 17.26 3.47 1.90
C GLY A 82 16.16 2.82 2.76
N ALA A 83 14.88 3.11 2.51
CA ALA A 83 13.77 2.46 3.19
C ALA A 83 13.28 1.20 2.45
N ALA A 84 12.68 0.27 3.19
CA ALA A 84 12.02 -0.91 2.62
C ALA A 84 10.57 -0.58 2.27
N ILE A 85 10.26 -0.56 0.98
CA ILE A 85 8.92 -0.28 0.47
C ILE A 85 8.21 -1.60 0.20
N THR A 86 6.98 -1.75 0.73
CA THR A 86 6.11 -2.89 0.40
C THR A 86 4.82 -2.40 -0.24
N THR A 87 4.53 -2.92 -1.42
CA THR A 87 3.28 -2.71 -2.15
C THR A 87 2.40 -3.96 -2.06
N ILE A 88 1.17 -3.88 -2.56
CA ILE A 88 0.25 -5.03 -2.54
C ILE A 88 0.81 -6.25 -3.29
N GLU A 89 1.62 -6.04 -4.30
CA GLU A 89 2.29 -7.09 -5.06
C GLU A 89 3.30 -7.87 -4.21
N GLY A 90 3.81 -7.25 -3.13
CA GLY A 90 4.81 -7.86 -2.24
C GLY A 90 4.24 -8.60 -1.03
N VAL A 91 2.91 -8.58 -0.78
CA VAL A 91 2.33 -9.26 0.39
C VAL A 91 1.79 -10.67 0.08
N THR A 92 1.85 -11.08 -1.17
CA THR A 92 1.45 -12.43 -1.59
C THR A 92 2.59 -13.41 -1.29
N PRO A 93 2.34 -14.56 -0.62
CA PRO A 93 3.39 -15.51 -0.27
C PRO A 93 4.08 -16.15 -1.49
N GLY A 94 3.32 -16.35 -2.56
CA GLY A 94 3.82 -16.93 -3.82
C GLY A 94 2.80 -16.82 -4.96
N PRO A 95 3.18 -17.20 -6.18
CA PRO A 95 2.28 -17.16 -7.32
C PRO A 95 1.03 -18.04 -7.10
N GLY A 96 -0.15 -17.42 -7.12
CA GLY A 96 -1.43 -18.10 -6.92
C GLY A 96 -1.82 -18.34 -5.46
N GLU A 97 -1.01 -17.90 -4.50
CA GLU A 97 -1.30 -17.97 -3.08
C GLU A 97 -1.83 -16.63 -2.57
N LEU A 98 -2.72 -16.65 -1.59
CA LEU A 98 -3.21 -15.47 -0.91
C LEU A 98 -2.61 -15.40 0.49
N SER A 99 -2.27 -14.20 0.94
CA SER A 99 -1.95 -13.99 2.35
C SER A 99 -3.21 -14.20 3.20
N PRO A 100 -3.10 -14.51 4.51
CA PRO A 100 -4.27 -14.68 5.39
C PRO A 100 -5.23 -13.46 5.34
N VAL A 101 -4.70 -12.25 5.14
CA VAL A 101 -5.51 -11.04 5.00
C VAL A 101 -6.27 -11.05 3.67
N GLN A 102 -5.58 -11.32 2.55
CA GLN A 102 -6.21 -11.37 1.22
C GLN A 102 -7.31 -12.45 1.17
N ASP A 103 -7.03 -13.63 1.71
CA ASP A 103 -8.00 -14.74 1.76
C ASP A 103 -9.23 -14.38 2.60
N ALA A 104 -9.05 -13.74 3.76
CA ALA A 104 -10.15 -13.25 4.59
C ALA A 104 -11.01 -12.20 3.85
N PHE A 105 -10.39 -11.29 3.08
CA PHE A 105 -11.13 -10.32 2.25
C PHE A 105 -11.97 -11.00 1.17
N CYS A 106 -11.49 -12.09 0.59
CA CYS A 106 -12.26 -12.90 -0.36
C CYS A 106 -13.46 -13.56 0.31
N GLU A 107 -13.26 -14.21 1.46
CA GLU A 107 -14.28 -14.97 2.16
C GLU A 107 -15.41 -14.10 2.72
N THR A 108 -15.08 -12.95 3.31
CA THR A 108 -16.06 -12.02 3.89
C THR A 108 -16.69 -11.07 2.87
N HIS A 109 -16.30 -11.20 1.60
CA HIS A 109 -16.68 -10.22 0.56
C HIS A 109 -16.28 -8.78 0.91
N GLY A 110 -15.11 -8.61 1.53
CA GLY A 110 -14.55 -7.31 1.94
C GLY A 110 -14.18 -6.38 0.78
N MET A 111 -14.52 -6.76 -0.45
CA MET A 111 -14.28 -5.97 -1.66
C MET A 111 -15.49 -6.04 -2.60
N GLN A 112 -15.68 -4.96 -3.38
CA GLN A 112 -16.65 -4.92 -4.49
C GLN A 112 -15.94 -4.43 -5.76
N CYS A 113 -15.78 -3.11 -5.97
CA CYS A 113 -15.05 -2.62 -7.13
C CYS A 113 -13.53 -2.90 -7.09
N GLY A 114 -12.97 -3.20 -5.92
CA GLY A 114 -11.56 -3.52 -5.74
C GLY A 114 -10.62 -2.32 -5.61
N TYR A 115 -11.09 -1.09 -5.88
CA TYR A 115 -10.19 0.08 -5.96
C TYR A 115 -9.48 0.44 -4.65
N CYS A 116 -10.15 0.35 -3.50
CA CYS A 116 -9.54 0.59 -2.20
C CYS A 116 -8.86 -0.66 -1.61
N THR A 117 -9.10 -1.84 -2.18
CA THR A 117 -8.72 -3.12 -1.57
C THR A 117 -7.21 -3.28 -1.36
N PRO A 118 -6.32 -2.95 -2.31
CA PRO A 118 -4.88 -3.04 -2.09
C PRO A 118 -4.41 -2.26 -0.87
N ALA A 119 -4.89 -1.02 -0.74
CA ALA A 119 -4.55 -0.15 0.38
C ALA A 119 -5.12 -0.66 1.71
N MET A 120 -6.37 -1.16 1.73
CA MET A 120 -6.99 -1.74 2.92
C MET A 120 -6.24 -2.99 3.40
N VAL A 121 -5.81 -3.85 2.46
CA VAL A 121 -5.01 -5.04 2.77
C VAL A 121 -3.67 -4.65 3.39
N LEU A 122 -2.96 -3.66 2.84
CA LEU A 122 -1.69 -3.18 3.40
C LEU A 122 -1.85 -2.56 4.78
N VAL A 123 -2.90 -1.78 5.01
CA VAL A 123 -3.21 -1.24 6.35
C VAL A 123 -3.49 -2.37 7.34
N ALA A 124 -4.23 -3.41 6.92
CA ALA A 124 -4.47 -4.57 7.74
C ALA A 124 -3.18 -5.34 8.06
N HIS A 125 -2.28 -5.49 7.08
CA HIS A 125 -0.96 -6.09 7.33
C HIS A 125 -0.15 -5.30 8.36
N ALA A 126 -0.09 -3.97 8.25
CA ALA A 126 0.60 -3.12 9.22
C ALA A 126 -0.01 -3.24 10.62
N LEU A 127 -1.35 -3.17 10.72
CA LEU A 127 -2.05 -3.31 11.99
C LEU A 127 -1.76 -4.66 12.66
N LEU A 128 -1.87 -5.76 11.91
CA LEU A 128 -1.72 -7.12 12.45
C LEU A 128 -0.27 -7.49 12.76
N ALA A 129 0.71 -6.80 12.15
CA ALA A 129 2.11 -6.92 12.49
C ALA A 129 2.43 -6.25 13.84
N ASP A 130 1.82 -5.10 14.11
CA ASP A 130 1.98 -4.35 15.37
C ASP A 130 1.09 -4.93 16.50
N ASN A 131 -0.17 -5.24 16.18
CA ASN A 131 -1.15 -5.78 17.13
C ASN A 131 -1.86 -7.00 16.53
N PRO A 132 -1.46 -8.23 16.92
CA PRO A 132 -2.09 -9.46 16.41
C PRO A 132 -3.51 -9.71 16.93
N GLU A 133 -3.96 -8.97 17.94
CA GLU A 133 -5.29 -9.12 18.58
C GLU A 133 -6.03 -7.77 18.65
N PRO A 134 -6.27 -7.10 17.50
CA PRO A 134 -6.91 -5.80 17.52
C PRO A 134 -8.38 -5.92 17.95
N THR A 135 -8.85 -4.96 18.75
CA THR A 135 -10.29 -4.81 18.98
C THR A 135 -10.97 -4.29 17.72
N ARG A 136 -12.30 -4.42 17.67
CA ARG A 136 -13.08 -3.87 16.55
C ARG A 136 -12.85 -2.37 16.35
N GLU A 137 -12.75 -1.62 17.45
CA GLU A 137 -12.50 -0.18 17.45
C GLU A 137 -11.12 0.15 16.88
N GLN A 138 -10.10 -0.63 17.23
CA GLN A 138 -8.74 -0.49 16.69
C GLN A 138 -8.68 -0.80 15.18
N ILE A 139 -9.44 -1.79 14.72
CA ILE A 139 -9.56 -2.07 13.29
C ILE A 139 -10.21 -0.87 12.58
N VAL A 140 -11.32 -0.36 13.09
CA VAL A 140 -12.03 0.81 12.52
C VAL A 140 -11.11 2.02 12.48
N GLU A 141 -10.36 2.30 13.54
CA GLU A 141 -9.39 3.39 13.61
C GLU A 141 -8.30 3.23 12.56
N ALA A 142 -7.71 2.05 12.44
CA ALA A 142 -6.64 1.79 11.48
C ALA A 142 -7.05 2.06 10.03
N ILE A 143 -8.28 1.63 9.65
CA ILE A 143 -8.77 1.82 8.28
C ILE A 143 -9.44 3.19 8.04
N SER A 144 -9.59 4.02 9.06
CA SER A 144 -10.33 5.30 8.97
C SER A 144 -9.75 6.29 7.95
N GLY A 145 -8.45 6.18 7.68
CA GLY A 145 -7.76 6.97 6.66
C GLY A 145 -7.95 6.46 5.22
N ASN A 146 -8.69 5.38 4.98
CA ASN A 146 -8.87 4.77 3.67
C ASN A 146 -10.35 4.76 3.29
N ILE A 147 -10.70 5.42 2.17
CA ILE A 147 -12.10 5.58 1.74
C ILE A 147 -12.52 4.39 0.88
N CYS A 148 -13.61 3.73 1.29
CA CYS A 148 -14.35 2.77 0.47
C CYS A 148 -15.75 3.32 0.17
N ARG A 149 -16.13 3.39 -1.11
CA ARG A 149 -17.44 3.89 -1.54
C ARG A 149 -18.49 2.77 -1.69
N CYS A 150 -18.06 1.51 -1.66
CA CYS A 150 -18.90 0.39 -2.05
C CYS A 150 -19.44 -0.43 -0.88
N THR A 151 -18.58 -0.83 0.07
CA THR A 151 -18.86 -1.90 1.05
C THR A 151 -19.58 -1.43 2.32
N GLY A 152 -19.55 -0.14 2.64
CA GLY A 152 -20.00 0.36 3.95
C GLY A 152 -19.11 -0.09 5.12
N TYR A 153 -17.90 -0.63 4.83
CA TYR A 153 -16.83 -1.03 5.76
C TYR A 153 -17.10 -2.28 6.61
N ALA A 154 -18.34 -2.72 6.81
CA ALA A 154 -18.67 -3.81 7.71
C ALA A 154 -17.87 -5.09 7.37
N GLN A 155 -17.91 -5.52 6.10
CA GLN A 155 -17.19 -6.71 5.62
C GLN A 155 -15.66 -6.53 5.65
N ILE A 156 -15.16 -5.31 5.49
CA ILE A 156 -13.71 -5.02 5.62
C ILE A 156 -13.27 -5.22 7.07
N VAL A 157 -14.04 -4.73 8.04
CA VAL A 157 -13.77 -4.93 9.47
C VAL A 157 -13.81 -6.42 9.84
N GLU A 158 -14.81 -7.16 9.31
CA GLU A 158 -14.92 -8.60 9.49
C GLU A 158 -13.73 -9.36 8.88
N ALA A 159 -13.28 -8.95 7.68
CA ALA A 159 -12.11 -9.53 7.02
C ALA A 159 -10.85 -9.40 7.88
N ILE A 160 -10.61 -8.21 8.44
CA ILE A 160 -9.42 -7.98 9.26
C ILE A 160 -9.50 -8.76 10.57
N ALA A 161 -10.67 -8.85 11.21
CA ALA A 161 -10.88 -9.65 12.41
C ALA A 161 -10.64 -11.16 12.13
N LEU A 162 -11.18 -11.68 11.02
CA LEU A 162 -10.97 -13.06 10.59
C LEU A 162 -9.49 -13.35 10.27
N ALA A 163 -8.79 -12.41 9.61
CA ALA A 163 -7.37 -12.54 9.35
C ALA A 163 -6.55 -12.61 10.65
N ALA A 164 -6.89 -11.79 11.64
CA ALA A 164 -6.26 -11.83 12.97
C ALA A 164 -6.42 -13.20 13.64
N GLU A 165 -7.62 -13.77 13.60
CA GLU A 165 -7.89 -15.11 14.14
C GLU A 165 -7.06 -16.21 13.43
N ARG A 166 -6.96 -16.15 12.10
CA ARG A 166 -6.18 -17.11 11.29
C ARG A 166 -4.69 -17.05 11.58
N ILE A 167 -4.13 -15.84 11.65
CA ILE A 167 -2.71 -15.62 11.95
C ILE A 167 -2.39 -16.18 13.36
N ARG A 168 -3.22 -15.92 14.35
CA ARG A 168 -3.07 -16.48 15.70
C ARG A 168 -3.20 -17.99 15.71
N GLY A 169 -4.20 -18.54 15.00
CA GLY A 169 -4.40 -19.98 14.88
C GLY A 169 -3.21 -20.70 14.24
N ALA A 170 -2.61 -20.09 13.22
CA ALA A 170 -1.41 -20.61 12.58
C ALA A 170 -0.17 -20.57 13.50
N ASN A 171 -0.08 -19.58 14.37
CA ASN A 171 1.03 -19.40 15.33
C ASN A 171 0.85 -20.24 16.63
N ARG A 172 -0.31 -20.88 16.85
CA ARG A 172 -0.50 -21.78 17.98
C ARG A 172 0.39 -23.03 17.84
N PRO A 173 1.04 -23.48 18.94
CA PRO A 173 1.74 -24.76 18.96
C PRO A 173 0.84 -25.91 18.46
N PRO A 174 1.37 -26.91 17.73
CA PRO A 174 0.58 -28.00 17.16
C PRO A 174 -0.30 -28.75 18.17
N GLU A 175 0.14 -28.81 19.43
CA GLU A 175 -0.51 -29.46 20.56
C GLU A 175 -1.81 -28.74 21.00
N LEU A 176 -1.99 -27.49 20.64
CA LEU A 176 -3.14 -26.64 20.99
C LEU A 176 -4.06 -26.32 19.79
N ARG A 177 -3.77 -26.88 18.62
CA ARG A 177 -4.61 -26.73 17.42
C ARG A 177 -5.72 -27.81 17.48
N LYS A 178 -6.92 -27.41 17.93
CA LYS A 178 -8.12 -28.22 17.87
C LYS A 178 -9.03 -27.73 16.78
#